data_d04a7c818105cf13fed17599cc27b5fd
#
_entry.id   d04a7c818105cf13fed17599cc27b5fd
#
_cell.length_a   1.000
_cell.length_b   1.000
_cell.length_c   1.000
_cell.angle_alpha   90.00
_cell.angle_beta   90.00
_cell.angle_gamma   90.00
#
_symmetry.space_group_name_H-M   'P 1'
#
loop_
_entity.id
_entity.type
_entity.pdbx_description
1 polymer ?
#
loop_
_entity_poly.entity_id
_entity_poly.type
_entity_poly.pdbx_seq_one_letter_code
_entity_poly.pdbx_strand_id
1 'polypeptide(L)'
;MKNTTGPYRRAFDHSAAAAGRGSRLRAVVLSACLVAAAAGLPTQAETTSACSTYGGWIDVKTGRSIDRGELFGDLVAKNAVVLLGESHTDVDHHLWQLHTVAGLHGRGGNIAIGFEAFPRRLQPVLDDWIAGKLTEEAFLKASEWRQVWGYDAALYMPLFQFARLNRIPMIALNVERTLVSQVGQKGWEGVPASEREGLSDPAPATLDYQRELARVFVIKKTMPPGAADRMFTSQAPSLREPDEAAVTAALTEPEFKRFVEAQQTWDRAMAQGLADAKRKFPNSTIVGILGSGHVEEGYGVPHQLKDLGIAELRTFIPESVEAACAHVGTSYADAVFTLPHTNETPPPDRPRLGVLLEQGDGAPRINRVVSDSVAEITGLKAGDLVVRAAGLQTRNSDDLVEVVGRQAPGTWLPLSIKRDGQEIDVIAKFPARPRQDR
;
A
#
# COMPACT_ATOMS: atom_id res chain seq x y z
N MET A 1 20.76 16.44 -55.77
CA MET A 1 21.03 15.15 -56.43
C MET A 1 20.02 14.17 -55.86
N LYS A 2 18.91 14.02 -56.58
CA LYS A 2 18.44 12.87 -57.39
C LYS A 2 18.27 11.62 -56.52
N ASN A 3 17.00 11.31 -56.17
CA ASN A 3 16.09 10.28 -56.77
C ASN A 3 16.49 8.87 -56.35
N THR A 4 15.57 7.98 -55.93
CA THR A 4 14.37 7.38 -56.60
C THR A 4 13.62 6.53 -55.54
N THR A 5 12.37 6.68 -55.32
CA THR A 5 11.15 6.02 -55.86
C THR A 5 11.05 4.50 -55.75
N GLY A 6 9.94 4.04 -55.15
CA GLY A 6 9.05 3.08 -55.73
C GLY A 6 8.35 2.11 -54.79
N PRO A 7 7.05 1.86 -55.02
CA PRO A 7 6.14 1.29 -54.04
C PRO A 7 5.81 -0.20 -54.36
N TYR A 8 5.30 -0.95 -53.37
CA TYR A 8 4.62 -2.20 -53.60
C TYR A 8 3.18 -2.17 -53.10
N ARG A 9 2.29 -1.88 -54.05
CA ARG A 9 0.88 -2.33 -54.04
C ARG A 9 0.79 -3.73 -54.65
N ARG A 10 0.03 -4.63 -54.04
CA ARG A 10 -0.68 -5.69 -54.76
C ARG A 10 -2.11 -5.79 -54.28
N ALA A 11 -2.98 -5.39 -55.18
CA ALA A 11 -4.39 -5.76 -55.22
C ALA A 11 -4.53 -7.19 -55.72
N PHE A 12 -5.50 -7.93 -55.27
CA PHE A 12 -6.13 -9.01 -56.04
C PHE A 12 -7.63 -8.85 -56.01
N ASP A 13 -8.10 -8.82 -57.23
CA ASP A 13 -9.43 -8.56 -57.70
C ASP A 13 -10.31 -9.83 -57.74
N HIS A 14 -11.56 -9.57 -57.82
CA HIS A 14 -12.73 -10.38 -58.00
C HIS A 14 -12.65 -11.61 -58.94
N SER A 15 -13.49 -12.63 -58.65
CA SER A 15 -14.41 -13.08 -59.69
C SER A 15 -15.63 -13.85 -59.13
N ALA A 16 -16.78 -13.45 -59.59
CA ALA A 16 -18.08 -14.08 -59.42
C ALA A 16 -18.39 -15.06 -60.55
N ALA A 17 -19.21 -16.10 -60.30
CA ALA A 17 -20.14 -16.77 -61.24
C ALA A 17 -20.97 -17.76 -60.44
N ALA A 18 -22.24 -17.63 -60.27
CA ALA A 18 -23.39 -17.80 -61.18
C ALA A 18 -23.88 -19.25 -61.32
N ALA A 19 -25.08 -19.46 -60.78
CA ALA A 19 -26.24 -20.18 -61.32
C ALA A 19 -26.22 -21.72 -61.47
N GLY A 20 -27.27 -22.34 -60.94
CA GLY A 20 -27.72 -23.69 -61.26
C GLY A 20 -29.07 -24.01 -60.62
N ARG A 21 -30.19 -23.74 -61.33
CA ARG A 21 -31.54 -24.18 -60.98
C ARG A 21 -31.69 -25.69 -61.20
N GLY A 22 -32.39 -26.39 -60.34
CA GLY A 22 -32.85 -27.74 -60.55
C GLY A 22 -34.01 -28.11 -59.62
N SER A 23 -35.20 -27.99 -60.13
CA SER A 23 -36.45 -28.46 -59.54
C SER A 23 -36.64 -29.97 -59.68
N ARG A 24 -37.21 -30.63 -58.68
CA ARG A 24 -38.31 -31.67 -58.83
C ARG A 24 -38.60 -32.40 -57.51
N LEU A 25 -39.79 -32.21 -57.06
CA LEU A 25 -40.90 -33.14 -56.85
C LEU A 25 -40.81 -34.17 -55.70
N ARG A 26 -41.67 -33.90 -54.71
CA ARG A 26 -42.65 -34.76 -54.01
C ARG A 26 -42.19 -36.17 -53.53
N ALA A 27 -42.23 -36.34 -52.24
CA ALA A 27 -42.86 -37.45 -51.57
C ALA A 27 -43.35 -37.07 -50.17
N VAL A 28 -44.67 -37.21 -50.02
CA VAL A 28 -45.38 -37.02 -48.73
C VAL A 28 -45.25 -38.36 -48.00
N VAL A 29 -44.66 -38.33 -46.79
CA VAL A 29 -44.78 -39.41 -45.80
C VAL A 29 -45.27 -38.82 -44.52
N LEU A 30 -46.51 -39.09 -44.20
CA LEU A 30 -47.07 -38.90 -42.86
C LEU A 30 -46.34 -39.84 -41.91
N SER A 31 -45.64 -39.30 -40.94
CA SER A 31 -45.25 -40.01 -39.74
C SER A 31 -45.67 -39.22 -38.50
N ALA A 32 -46.42 -39.88 -37.68
CA ALA A 32 -47.00 -39.35 -36.45
C ALA A 32 -45.87 -38.88 -35.51
N CYS A 33 -45.93 -37.60 -35.13
CA CYS A 33 -45.07 -37.05 -34.09
C CYS A 33 -45.58 -37.46 -32.72
N LEU A 34 -44.88 -38.37 -32.05
CA LEU A 34 -44.92 -38.47 -30.59
C LEU A 34 -44.13 -37.22 -30.05
N VAL A 35 -44.90 -36.28 -29.49
CA VAL A 35 -44.32 -35.20 -28.73
C VAL A 35 -43.93 -35.76 -27.35
N ALA A 36 -42.67 -36.18 -27.21
CA ALA A 36 -42.06 -36.39 -25.92
C ALA A 36 -41.76 -34.98 -25.35
N ALA A 37 -42.57 -34.51 -24.41
CA ALA A 37 -42.29 -33.35 -23.58
C ALA A 37 -41.03 -33.68 -22.73
N ALA A 38 -39.87 -33.39 -23.26
CA ALA A 38 -38.66 -33.27 -22.44
C ALA A 38 -38.83 -32.03 -21.55
N ALA A 39 -39.29 -32.25 -20.32
CA ALA A 39 -39.16 -31.26 -19.28
C ALA A 39 -37.67 -30.96 -19.11
N GLY A 40 -37.23 -29.86 -19.73
CA GLY A 40 -35.90 -29.32 -19.49
C GLY A 40 -35.76 -29.01 -18.02
N LEU A 41 -35.05 -29.87 -17.31
CA LEU A 41 -34.51 -29.51 -16.01
C LEU A 41 -33.74 -28.19 -16.20
N PRO A 42 -33.97 -27.15 -15.40
CA PRO A 42 -33.11 -25.99 -15.46
C PRO A 42 -31.70 -26.49 -15.15
N THR A 43 -30.82 -26.40 -16.14
CA THR A 43 -29.38 -26.46 -15.88
C THR A 43 -29.12 -25.38 -14.85
N GLN A 44 -28.94 -25.77 -13.58
CA GLN A 44 -28.28 -24.91 -12.64
C GLN A 44 -26.92 -24.59 -13.27
N ALA A 45 -26.82 -23.40 -13.85
CA ALA A 45 -25.52 -22.80 -14.06
C ALA A 45 -24.85 -22.85 -12.68
N GLU A 46 -23.86 -23.71 -12.55
CA GLU A 46 -22.94 -23.63 -11.43
C GLU A 46 -22.45 -22.19 -11.44
N THR A 47 -23.00 -21.37 -10.55
CA THR A 47 -22.40 -20.11 -10.17
C THR A 47 -21.11 -20.49 -9.47
N THR A 48 -20.05 -20.74 -10.25
CA THR A 48 -18.69 -20.71 -9.71
C THR A 48 -18.58 -19.40 -8.97
N SER A 49 -18.45 -19.48 -7.65
CA SER A 49 -18.30 -18.30 -6.82
C SER A 49 -17.17 -17.45 -7.43
N ALA A 50 -17.48 -16.22 -7.82
CA ALA A 50 -16.52 -15.32 -8.48
C ALA A 50 -15.26 -15.11 -7.62
N CYS A 51 -15.36 -15.37 -6.33
CA CYS A 51 -14.27 -15.26 -5.38
C CYS A 51 -13.26 -16.41 -5.41
N SER A 52 -13.41 -17.38 -6.30
CA SER A 52 -12.50 -18.53 -6.42
C SER A 52 -11.32 -18.32 -7.38
N THR A 53 -11.20 -17.17 -8.02
CA THR A 53 -10.16 -16.90 -9.03
C THR A 53 -9.19 -15.82 -8.57
N TYR A 54 -7.89 -16.02 -8.86
CA TYR A 54 -6.85 -15.03 -8.63
C TYR A 54 -6.89 -13.89 -9.64
N GLY A 55 -6.44 -12.71 -9.22
CA GLY A 55 -6.26 -11.57 -10.11
C GLY A 55 -7.56 -10.94 -10.60
N GLY A 56 -8.67 -11.24 -9.89
CA GLY A 56 -10.00 -10.75 -10.20
C GLY A 56 -10.46 -9.63 -9.27
N TRP A 57 -11.39 -8.81 -9.77
CA TRP A 57 -12.11 -7.83 -8.97
C TRP A 57 -13.47 -8.42 -8.59
N ILE A 58 -13.81 -8.33 -7.32
CA ILE A 58 -15.05 -8.85 -6.76
C ILE A 58 -15.79 -7.71 -6.08
N ASP A 59 -17.03 -7.49 -6.48
CA ASP A 59 -17.97 -6.62 -5.78
C ASP A 59 -18.30 -7.25 -4.43
N VAL A 60 -17.94 -6.59 -3.35
CA VAL A 60 -18.10 -7.14 -1.99
C VAL A 60 -19.55 -7.35 -1.63
N LYS A 61 -20.44 -6.46 -2.06
CA LYS A 61 -21.86 -6.54 -1.75
C LYS A 61 -22.56 -7.74 -2.41
N THR A 62 -22.17 -8.07 -3.64
CA THR A 62 -22.87 -9.08 -4.45
C THR A 62 -22.08 -10.37 -4.65
N GLY A 63 -20.76 -10.38 -4.38
CA GLY A 63 -19.86 -11.50 -4.66
C GLY A 63 -19.61 -11.73 -6.15
N ARG A 64 -19.99 -10.80 -7.03
CA ARG A 64 -19.86 -10.94 -8.48
C ARG A 64 -18.52 -10.39 -8.95
N SER A 65 -17.98 -11.05 -9.97
CA SER A 65 -16.80 -10.51 -10.68
C SER A 65 -17.14 -9.20 -11.37
N ILE A 66 -16.20 -8.25 -11.29
CA ILE A 66 -16.28 -6.96 -11.97
C ILE A 66 -15.28 -6.95 -13.12
N ASP A 67 -15.72 -6.53 -14.31
CA ASP A 67 -14.80 -6.27 -15.42
C ASP A 67 -13.91 -5.05 -15.09
N ARG A 68 -12.60 -5.27 -15.10
CA ARG A 68 -11.61 -4.21 -14.79
C ARG A 68 -11.74 -3.03 -15.75
N GLY A 69 -12.07 -3.29 -17.01
CA GLY A 69 -12.19 -2.27 -18.04
C GLY A 69 -13.37 -1.34 -17.77
N GLU A 70 -14.52 -1.90 -17.41
CA GLU A 70 -15.71 -1.15 -17.04
C GLU A 70 -15.49 -0.37 -15.74
N LEU A 71 -14.93 -1.04 -14.71
CA LEU A 71 -14.64 -0.40 -13.42
C LEU A 71 -13.77 0.84 -13.59
N PHE A 72 -12.63 0.71 -14.26
CA PHE A 72 -11.69 1.83 -14.42
C PHE A 72 -12.25 2.91 -15.34
N GLY A 73 -13.04 2.53 -16.36
CA GLY A 73 -13.74 3.48 -17.23
C GLY A 73 -14.74 4.33 -16.45
N ASP A 74 -15.53 3.72 -15.58
CA ASP A 74 -16.53 4.42 -14.73
C ASP A 74 -15.84 5.38 -13.74
N LEU A 75 -14.78 4.93 -13.06
CA LEU A 75 -14.03 5.75 -12.11
C LEU A 75 -13.43 7.00 -12.76
N VAL A 76 -12.85 6.85 -13.96
CA VAL A 76 -12.27 7.98 -14.71
C VAL A 76 -13.36 8.91 -15.21
N ALA A 77 -14.46 8.39 -15.76
CA ALA A 77 -15.57 9.19 -16.28
C ALA A 77 -16.22 10.04 -15.17
N LYS A 78 -16.31 9.52 -13.95
CA LYS A 78 -16.86 10.22 -12.79
C LYS A 78 -15.83 11.10 -12.07
N ASN A 79 -14.57 11.04 -12.43
CA ASN A 79 -13.49 11.69 -11.69
C ASN A 79 -13.56 11.35 -10.20
N ALA A 80 -13.71 10.08 -9.89
CA ALA A 80 -13.97 9.60 -8.53
C ALA A 80 -12.77 9.83 -7.58
N VAL A 81 -13.04 9.85 -6.29
CA VAL A 81 -12.01 9.61 -5.26
C VAL A 81 -11.93 8.10 -5.02
N VAL A 82 -10.76 7.52 -5.15
CA VAL A 82 -10.51 6.08 -5.05
C VAL A 82 -9.52 5.83 -3.92
N LEU A 83 -9.88 5.03 -2.94
CA LEU A 83 -8.99 4.64 -1.86
C LEU A 83 -8.49 3.22 -2.12
N LEU A 84 -7.17 3.06 -2.09
CA LEU A 84 -6.50 1.78 -2.25
C LEU A 84 -5.87 1.41 -0.90
N GLY A 85 -6.52 0.49 -0.19
CA GLY A 85 -6.04 -0.02 1.10
C GLY A 85 -4.79 -0.88 0.95
N GLU A 86 -3.93 -0.90 1.97
CA GLU A 86 -2.72 -1.72 1.98
C GLU A 86 -2.38 -2.28 3.35
N SER A 87 -1.63 -3.37 3.38
CA SER A 87 -0.69 -3.68 4.45
C SER A 87 0.67 -3.09 4.08
N HIS A 88 1.19 -2.19 4.91
CA HIS A 88 2.40 -1.39 4.60
C HIS A 88 3.66 -2.20 4.28
N THR A 89 3.69 -3.47 4.61
CA THR A 89 4.85 -4.37 4.39
C THR A 89 4.62 -5.41 3.31
N ASP A 90 3.43 -5.46 2.71
CA ASP A 90 3.08 -6.45 1.71
C ASP A 90 3.43 -5.96 0.30
N VAL A 91 4.37 -6.65 -0.35
CA VAL A 91 4.85 -6.29 -1.69
C VAL A 91 3.76 -6.44 -2.75
N ASP A 92 2.86 -7.41 -2.61
CA ASP A 92 1.80 -7.67 -3.58
C ASP A 92 0.72 -6.59 -3.52
N HIS A 93 0.46 -6.02 -2.32
CA HIS A 93 -0.41 -4.87 -2.17
C HIS A 93 0.14 -3.65 -2.92
N HIS A 94 1.43 -3.35 -2.78
CA HIS A 94 2.07 -2.22 -3.49
C HIS A 94 2.13 -2.44 -5.01
N LEU A 95 2.39 -3.67 -5.47
CA LEU A 95 2.34 -4.01 -6.89
C LEU A 95 0.93 -3.89 -7.45
N TRP A 96 -0.09 -4.35 -6.72
CA TRP A 96 -1.48 -4.17 -7.10
C TRP A 96 -1.88 -2.68 -7.17
N GLN A 97 -1.45 -1.86 -6.22
CA GLN A 97 -1.67 -0.41 -6.25
C GLN A 97 -1.06 0.21 -7.51
N LEU A 98 0.19 -0.14 -7.83
CA LEU A 98 0.85 0.32 -9.07
C LEU A 98 0.05 -0.09 -10.31
N HIS A 99 -0.38 -1.36 -10.40
CA HIS A 99 -1.16 -1.86 -11.53
C HIS A 99 -2.52 -1.15 -11.64
N THR A 100 -3.17 -0.85 -10.52
CA THR A 100 -4.44 -0.14 -10.48
C THR A 100 -4.29 1.30 -10.96
N VAL A 101 -3.31 2.02 -10.43
CA VAL A 101 -3.00 3.40 -10.84
C VAL A 101 -2.60 3.47 -12.32
N ALA A 102 -1.76 2.55 -12.80
CA ALA A 102 -1.37 2.46 -14.20
C ALA A 102 -2.59 2.16 -15.10
N GLY A 103 -3.48 1.29 -14.65
CA GLY A 103 -4.71 0.98 -15.36
C GLY A 103 -5.67 2.16 -15.48
N LEU A 104 -5.85 2.94 -14.41
CA LEU A 104 -6.63 4.19 -14.41
C LEU A 104 -6.00 5.23 -15.34
N HIS A 105 -4.67 5.43 -15.25
CA HIS A 105 -3.94 6.35 -16.12
C HIS A 105 -4.07 5.95 -17.60
N GLY A 106 -3.98 4.67 -17.91
CA GLY A 106 -4.11 4.13 -19.27
C GLY A 106 -5.49 4.32 -19.91
N ARG A 107 -6.52 4.70 -19.13
CA ARG A 107 -7.85 5.08 -19.64
C ARG A 107 -7.92 6.53 -20.13
N GLY A 108 -6.80 7.25 -20.08
CA GLY A 108 -6.72 8.64 -20.57
C GLY A 108 -7.25 9.69 -19.58
N GLY A 109 -7.58 9.29 -18.34
CA GLY A 109 -7.97 10.21 -17.29
C GLY A 109 -6.77 10.91 -16.63
N ASN A 110 -6.96 12.15 -16.23
CA ASN A 110 -6.02 12.81 -15.33
C ASN A 110 -6.10 12.15 -13.95
N ILE A 111 -4.96 11.96 -13.29
CA ILE A 111 -4.87 11.35 -11.98
C ILE A 111 -4.04 12.25 -11.06
N ALA A 112 -4.35 12.25 -9.76
CA ALA A 112 -3.45 12.69 -8.70
C ALA A 112 -3.43 11.62 -7.61
N ILE A 113 -2.28 11.38 -7.00
CA ILE A 113 -2.09 10.31 -6.01
C ILE A 113 -1.74 10.92 -4.67
N GLY A 114 -2.58 10.69 -3.68
CA GLY A 114 -2.34 11.05 -2.28
C GLY A 114 -1.71 9.89 -1.51
N PHE A 115 -0.75 10.20 -0.65
CA PHE A 115 -0.03 9.23 0.15
C PHE A 115 -0.16 9.53 1.64
N GLU A 116 -0.58 8.55 2.41
CA GLU A 116 -0.58 8.59 3.88
C GLU A 116 0.82 8.84 4.44
N ALA A 117 1.85 8.31 3.78
CA ALA A 117 3.23 8.32 4.23
C ALA A 117 3.82 9.72 4.49
N PHE A 118 3.24 10.78 3.90
CA PHE A 118 3.84 12.10 3.93
C PHE A 118 2.99 13.12 4.70
N PRO A 119 3.54 13.76 5.73
CA PRO A 119 2.94 14.96 6.33
C PRO A 119 2.97 16.13 5.35
N ARG A 120 1.97 17.02 5.45
CA ARG A 120 1.70 18.13 4.50
C ARG A 120 2.88 19.06 4.30
N ARG A 121 3.74 19.25 5.30
CA ARG A 121 4.95 20.07 5.16
C ARG A 121 5.89 19.58 4.08
N LEU A 122 5.80 18.30 3.71
CA LEU A 122 6.65 17.68 2.67
C LEU A 122 6.10 17.83 1.26
N GLN A 123 4.96 18.50 1.05
CA GLN A 123 4.42 18.74 -0.29
C GLN A 123 5.45 19.34 -1.26
N PRO A 124 6.29 20.34 -0.89
CA PRO A 124 7.31 20.86 -1.80
C PRO A 124 8.32 19.81 -2.26
N VAL A 125 8.65 18.82 -1.41
CA VAL A 125 9.56 17.73 -1.77
C VAL A 125 8.92 16.79 -2.80
N LEU A 126 7.62 16.51 -2.65
CA LEU A 126 6.86 15.71 -3.63
C LEU A 126 6.78 16.45 -4.98
N ASP A 127 6.55 17.75 -4.95
CA ASP A 127 6.51 18.58 -6.16
C ASP A 127 7.88 18.59 -6.87
N ASP A 128 8.97 18.71 -6.12
CA ASP A 128 10.33 18.66 -6.67
C ASP A 128 10.69 17.26 -7.23
N TRP A 129 10.19 16.19 -6.61
CA TRP A 129 10.30 14.83 -7.14
C TRP A 129 9.62 14.70 -8.50
N ILE A 130 8.36 15.11 -8.61
CA ILE A 130 7.58 15.07 -9.86
C ILE A 130 8.19 15.98 -10.94
N ALA A 131 8.75 17.11 -10.55
CA ALA A 131 9.48 17.99 -11.46
C ALA A 131 10.82 17.43 -11.95
N GLY A 132 11.28 16.28 -11.42
CA GLY A 132 12.53 15.64 -11.80
C GLY A 132 13.79 16.31 -11.23
N LYS A 133 13.67 17.15 -10.22
CA LYS A 133 14.79 17.89 -9.61
C LYS A 133 15.61 17.06 -8.63
N LEU A 134 15.06 15.95 -8.12
CA LEU A 134 15.68 15.11 -7.11
C LEU A 134 16.08 13.75 -7.68
N THR A 135 17.24 13.25 -7.28
CA THR A 135 17.54 11.82 -7.39
C THR A 135 16.74 11.04 -6.37
N GLU A 136 16.66 9.72 -6.50
CA GLU A 136 15.98 8.86 -5.51
C GLU A 136 16.55 9.04 -4.09
N GLU A 137 17.86 9.03 -3.97
CA GLU A 137 18.56 9.25 -2.70
C GLU A 137 18.24 10.65 -2.12
N ALA A 138 18.28 11.69 -2.95
CA ALA A 138 17.94 13.05 -2.52
C ALA A 138 16.47 13.17 -2.11
N PHE A 139 15.55 12.47 -2.80
CA PHE A 139 14.14 12.43 -2.46
C PHE A 139 13.90 11.74 -1.11
N LEU A 140 14.46 10.55 -0.89
CA LEU A 140 14.31 9.81 0.37
C LEU A 140 14.90 10.58 1.56
N LYS A 141 16.00 11.30 1.34
CA LYS A 141 16.61 12.16 2.35
C LYS A 141 15.76 13.41 2.63
N ALA A 142 15.34 14.13 1.59
CA ALA A 142 14.57 15.36 1.74
C ALA A 142 13.16 15.11 2.30
N SER A 143 12.56 13.97 1.96
CA SER A 143 11.28 13.53 2.51
C SER A 143 11.38 12.96 3.93
N GLU A 144 12.59 12.88 4.50
CA GLU A 144 12.80 12.29 5.83
C GLU A 144 12.15 10.90 5.95
N TRP A 145 12.14 10.13 4.84
CA TRP A 145 11.37 8.90 4.69
C TRP A 145 11.46 7.97 5.89
N ARG A 146 12.66 7.82 6.42
CA ARG A 146 12.96 6.92 7.51
C ARG A 146 12.33 7.35 8.84
N GLN A 147 12.25 8.68 9.09
CA GLN A 147 11.70 9.26 10.29
C GLN A 147 10.18 9.38 10.23
N VAL A 148 9.64 9.79 9.06
CA VAL A 148 8.20 10.03 8.91
C VAL A 148 7.42 8.75 8.64
N TRP A 149 8.01 7.78 7.90
CA TRP A 149 7.31 6.55 7.55
C TRP A 149 7.98 5.28 8.09
N GLY A 150 9.26 5.09 7.81
CA GLY A 150 10.08 4.04 8.39
C GLY A 150 9.97 2.66 7.72
N TYR A 151 8.98 2.43 6.84
CA TYR A 151 8.88 1.21 6.05
C TYR A 151 9.87 1.20 4.89
N ASP A 152 10.08 0.03 4.28
CA ASP A 152 11.01 -0.11 3.17
C ASP A 152 10.59 0.74 1.98
N ALA A 153 11.43 1.71 1.61
CA ALA A 153 11.17 2.57 0.46
C ALA A 153 11.06 1.79 -0.85
N ALA A 154 11.71 0.63 -0.96
CA ALA A 154 11.65 -0.22 -2.15
C ALA A 154 10.22 -0.69 -2.47
N LEU A 155 9.33 -0.79 -1.48
CA LEU A 155 7.93 -1.13 -1.67
C LEU A 155 7.15 -0.02 -2.40
N TYR A 156 7.43 1.23 -2.06
CA TYR A 156 6.72 2.42 -2.57
C TYR A 156 7.37 3.02 -3.81
N MET A 157 8.68 2.84 -3.97
CA MET A 157 9.46 3.47 -5.03
C MET A 157 8.94 3.17 -6.45
N PRO A 158 8.45 1.97 -6.80
CA PRO A 158 7.86 1.73 -8.11
C PRO A 158 6.69 2.67 -8.42
N LEU A 159 5.82 2.95 -7.43
CA LEU A 159 4.70 3.87 -7.59
C LEU A 159 5.17 5.34 -7.66
N PHE A 160 6.16 5.73 -6.85
CA PHE A 160 6.76 7.07 -6.92
C PHE A 160 7.45 7.32 -8.27
N GLN A 161 8.16 6.34 -8.82
CA GLN A 161 8.77 6.43 -10.15
C GLN A 161 7.71 6.49 -11.25
N PHE A 162 6.65 5.71 -11.15
CA PHE A 162 5.53 5.78 -12.09
C PHE A 162 4.90 7.18 -12.10
N ALA A 163 4.63 7.75 -10.92
CA ALA A 163 4.09 9.09 -10.79
C ALA A 163 5.03 10.13 -11.44
N ARG A 164 6.34 10.07 -11.16
CA ARG A 164 7.34 10.96 -11.73
C ARG A 164 7.43 10.87 -13.26
N LEU A 165 7.51 9.65 -13.81
CA LEU A 165 7.64 9.43 -15.25
C LEU A 165 6.43 9.96 -16.03
N ASN A 166 5.25 9.87 -15.44
CA ASN A 166 4.00 10.31 -16.04
C ASN A 166 3.58 11.72 -15.58
N ARG A 167 4.40 12.41 -14.78
CA ARG A 167 4.11 13.74 -14.22
C ARG A 167 2.78 13.80 -13.46
N ILE A 168 2.43 12.70 -12.79
CA ILE A 168 1.22 12.60 -11.98
C ILE A 168 1.48 13.31 -10.65
N PRO A 169 0.66 14.30 -10.25
CA PRO A 169 0.83 14.98 -8.97
C PRO A 169 0.78 14.00 -7.80
N MET A 170 1.73 14.11 -6.88
CA MET A 170 1.75 13.44 -5.59
C MET A 170 1.31 14.42 -4.51
N ILE A 171 0.45 13.97 -3.61
CA ILE A 171 -0.17 14.79 -2.55
C ILE A 171 0.22 14.20 -1.19
N ALA A 172 0.76 15.06 -0.33
CA ALA A 172 1.02 14.73 1.07
C ALA A 172 -0.28 14.83 1.87
N LEU A 173 -0.79 13.71 2.39
CA LEU A 173 -2.11 13.66 3.01
C LEU A 173 -2.08 13.91 4.52
N ASN A 174 -1.00 13.51 5.19
CA ASN A 174 -0.95 13.40 6.63
C ASN A 174 -0.58 14.72 7.33
N VAL A 175 -0.72 14.71 8.63
CA VAL A 175 -0.22 15.73 9.56
C VAL A 175 1.00 15.19 10.31
N GLU A 176 1.65 16.05 11.09
CA GLU A 176 2.75 15.62 11.95
C GLU A 176 2.26 14.65 13.03
N ARG A 177 3.05 13.60 13.31
CA ARG A 177 2.76 12.65 14.39
C ARG A 177 2.63 13.32 15.75
N THR A 178 3.29 14.46 15.94
CA THR A 178 3.19 15.28 17.16
C THR A 178 1.79 15.79 17.40
N LEU A 179 1.05 16.20 16.35
CA LEU A 179 -0.35 16.62 16.48
C LEU A 179 -1.22 15.46 16.96
N VAL A 180 -1.12 14.29 16.30
CA VAL A 180 -1.87 13.08 16.68
C VAL A 180 -1.56 12.66 18.12
N SER A 181 -0.29 12.73 18.51
CA SER A 181 0.14 12.44 19.89
C SER A 181 -0.43 13.44 20.90
N GLN A 182 -0.46 14.73 20.59
CA GLN A 182 -1.06 15.75 21.45
C GLN A 182 -2.56 15.52 21.62
N VAL A 183 -3.29 15.19 20.54
CA VAL A 183 -4.71 14.84 20.61
C VAL A 183 -4.91 13.59 21.48
N GLY A 184 -4.09 12.56 21.32
CA GLY A 184 -4.12 11.36 22.16
C GLY A 184 -3.87 11.63 23.66
N GLN A 185 -3.18 12.70 24.00
CA GLN A 185 -2.89 13.09 25.39
C GLN A 185 -3.95 14.04 25.97
N LYS A 186 -4.37 15.05 25.20
CA LYS A 186 -5.18 16.19 25.66
C LYS A 186 -6.63 16.15 25.14
N GLY A 187 -6.94 15.30 24.15
CA GLY A 187 -8.16 15.34 23.36
C GLY A 187 -8.12 16.43 22.28
N TRP A 188 -9.03 16.38 21.32
CA TRP A 188 -9.11 17.34 20.21
C TRP A 188 -9.27 18.79 20.70
N GLU A 189 -10.20 19.03 21.61
CA GLU A 189 -10.46 20.36 22.17
C GLU A 189 -9.30 20.87 23.03
N GLY A 190 -8.45 19.98 23.55
CA GLY A 190 -7.27 20.34 24.33
C GLY A 190 -6.08 20.82 23.47
N VAL A 191 -6.17 20.71 22.13
CA VAL A 191 -5.16 21.24 21.20
C VAL A 191 -5.64 22.56 20.62
N PRO A 192 -4.90 23.68 20.77
CA PRO A 192 -5.27 24.97 20.20
C PRO A 192 -5.49 24.89 18.67
N ALA A 193 -6.47 25.62 18.13
CA ALA A 193 -6.77 25.61 16.69
C ALA A 193 -5.56 26.00 15.81
N SER A 194 -4.69 26.88 16.31
CA SER A 194 -3.45 27.28 15.64
C SER A 194 -2.41 26.15 15.51
N GLU A 195 -2.53 25.10 16.33
CA GLU A 195 -1.64 23.92 16.33
C GLU A 195 -2.24 22.73 15.58
N ARG A 196 -3.49 22.82 15.09
CA ARG A 196 -4.20 21.74 14.38
C ARG A 196 -3.83 21.63 12.89
N GLU A 197 -2.77 22.27 12.45
CA GLU A 197 -2.25 22.24 11.06
C GLU A 197 -3.31 22.56 9.99
N GLY A 198 -4.29 23.42 10.32
CA GLY A 198 -5.38 23.78 9.41
C GLY A 198 -6.42 22.69 9.19
N LEU A 199 -6.45 21.66 10.04
CA LEU A 199 -7.52 20.67 10.02
C LEU A 199 -8.84 21.26 10.49
N SER A 200 -9.90 20.97 9.77
CA SER A 200 -11.27 21.13 10.23
C SER A 200 -11.62 20.04 11.25
N ASP A 201 -12.66 20.29 12.05
CA ASP A 201 -13.08 19.34 13.08
C ASP A 201 -13.39 17.97 12.46
N PRO A 202 -12.88 16.87 13.03
CA PRO A 202 -13.20 15.53 12.56
C PRO A 202 -14.69 15.20 12.75
N ALA A 203 -15.31 14.56 11.77
CA ALA A 203 -16.66 14.00 11.96
C ALA A 203 -16.62 12.92 13.06
N PRO A 204 -17.64 12.88 13.95
CA PRO A 204 -17.67 11.92 15.04
C PRO A 204 -17.62 10.46 14.55
N ALA A 205 -16.85 9.61 15.24
CA ALA A 205 -16.81 8.18 14.96
C ALA A 205 -18.16 7.52 15.20
N THR A 206 -18.61 6.67 14.27
CA THR A 206 -19.81 5.84 14.47
C THR A 206 -19.61 4.87 15.64
N LEU A 207 -20.69 4.34 16.19
CA LEU A 207 -20.60 3.34 17.26
C LEU A 207 -19.88 2.07 16.81
N ASP A 208 -20.07 1.67 15.55
CA ASP A 208 -19.39 0.50 15.00
C ASP A 208 -17.88 0.75 14.86
N TYR A 209 -17.49 1.91 14.37
CA TYR A 209 -16.06 2.29 14.34
C TYR A 209 -15.46 2.35 15.76
N GLN A 210 -16.19 2.91 16.72
CA GLN A 210 -15.72 2.92 18.11
C GLN A 210 -15.51 1.50 18.66
N ARG A 211 -16.35 0.53 18.31
CA ARG A 211 -16.16 -0.87 18.73
C ARG A 211 -14.90 -1.48 18.12
N GLU A 212 -14.68 -1.27 16.82
CA GLU A 212 -13.45 -1.75 16.16
C GLU A 212 -12.21 -1.11 16.78
N LEU A 213 -12.24 0.21 17.01
CA LEU A 213 -11.15 0.90 17.71
C LEU A 213 -10.95 0.41 19.14
N ALA A 214 -12.04 -0.01 19.83
CA ALA A 214 -11.92 -0.57 21.17
C ALA A 214 -11.20 -1.93 21.18
N ARG A 215 -11.42 -2.78 20.16
CA ARG A 215 -10.65 -4.02 19.97
C ARG A 215 -9.16 -3.72 19.85
N VAL A 216 -8.82 -2.79 18.95
CA VAL A 216 -7.43 -2.34 18.74
C VAL A 216 -6.82 -1.76 20.03
N PHE A 217 -7.57 -0.94 20.75
CA PHE A 217 -7.15 -0.33 22.01
C PHE A 217 -6.85 -1.37 23.10
N VAL A 218 -7.74 -2.36 23.29
CA VAL A 218 -7.55 -3.45 24.25
C VAL A 218 -6.31 -4.28 23.90
N ILE A 219 -6.13 -4.62 22.61
CA ILE A 219 -4.95 -5.33 22.15
C ILE A 219 -3.68 -4.53 22.46
N LYS A 220 -3.63 -3.24 22.12
CA LYS A 220 -2.48 -2.37 22.41
C LYS A 220 -2.14 -2.31 23.90
N LYS A 221 -3.13 -2.28 24.78
CA LYS A 221 -2.91 -2.30 26.25
C LYS A 221 -2.27 -3.60 26.75
N THR A 222 -2.48 -4.72 26.05
CA THR A 222 -1.91 -6.01 26.43
C THR A 222 -0.53 -6.29 25.85
N MET A 223 -0.08 -5.46 24.90
CA MET A 223 1.22 -5.63 24.25
C MET A 223 2.37 -5.10 25.10
N PRO A 224 3.55 -5.75 25.01
CA PRO A 224 4.78 -5.19 25.58
C PRO A 224 5.10 -3.82 24.96
N PRO A 225 5.74 -2.90 25.71
CA PRO A 225 6.18 -1.63 25.19
C PRO A 225 7.00 -1.78 23.89
N GLY A 226 6.66 -1.01 22.84
CA GLY A 226 7.32 -1.06 21.52
C GLY A 226 6.85 -2.19 20.60
N ALA A 227 5.96 -3.08 21.03
CA ALA A 227 5.36 -4.09 20.15
C ALA A 227 4.18 -3.54 19.34
N ALA A 228 3.55 -2.46 19.81
CA ALA A 228 2.41 -1.84 19.14
C ALA A 228 2.75 -1.30 17.73
N ASP A 229 3.99 -0.84 17.51
CA ASP A 229 4.45 -0.35 16.21
C ASP A 229 4.54 -1.47 15.14
N ARG A 230 4.53 -2.74 15.58
CA ARG A 230 4.54 -3.91 14.69
C ARG A 230 3.16 -4.52 14.45
N MET A 231 2.13 -3.96 15.06
CA MET A 231 0.76 -4.50 15.01
C MET A 231 0.16 -4.53 13.60
N PHE A 232 0.61 -3.62 12.74
CA PHE A 232 0.16 -3.49 11.36
C PHE A 232 1.20 -3.98 10.34
N THR A 233 2.09 -4.87 10.75
CA THR A 233 3.08 -5.51 9.87
C THR A 233 2.76 -6.99 9.73
N SER A 234 3.21 -7.62 8.65
CA SER A 234 3.16 -9.08 8.45
C SER A 234 3.84 -9.90 9.57
N GLN A 235 4.58 -9.25 10.47
CA GLN A 235 5.19 -9.85 11.67
C GLN A 235 4.36 -9.61 12.94
N ALA A 236 3.12 -9.13 12.79
CA ALA A 236 2.22 -9.06 13.94
C ALA A 236 2.08 -10.46 14.54
N PRO A 237 2.29 -10.62 15.85
CA PRO A 237 2.01 -11.91 16.49
C PRO A 237 0.52 -12.22 16.25
N SER A 238 0.17 -13.49 16.08
CA SER A 238 -1.24 -13.92 16.03
C SER A 238 -1.89 -13.45 17.33
N LEU A 239 -2.55 -12.30 17.24
CA LEU A 239 -3.18 -11.67 18.39
C LEU A 239 -4.46 -12.44 18.69
N ARG A 240 -4.60 -12.89 19.92
CA ARG A 240 -5.88 -13.44 20.37
C ARG A 240 -6.91 -12.34 20.32
N GLU A 241 -8.07 -12.64 19.73
CA GLU A 241 -9.22 -11.74 19.79
C GLU A 241 -9.49 -11.31 21.23
N PRO A 242 -9.66 -10.01 21.48
CA PRO A 242 -9.95 -9.53 22.81
C PRO A 242 -11.33 -10.01 23.29
N ASP A 243 -11.46 -10.21 24.59
CA ASP A 243 -12.74 -10.54 25.20
C ASP A 243 -13.75 -9.39 25.00
N GLU A 244 -14.96 -9.71 24.55
CA GLU A 244 -16.04 -8.74 24.32
C GLU A 244 -16.40 -7.92 25.58
N ALA A 245 -16.24 -8.50 26.77
CA ALA A 245 -16.41 -7.75 28.02
C ALA A 245 -15.35 -6.66 28.19
N ALA A 246 -14.09 -6.96 27.80
CA ALA A 246 -13.01 -5.99 27.82
C ALA A 246 -13.22 -4.89 26.77
N VAL A 247 -13.67 -5.25 25.56
CA VAL A 247 -14.04 -4.28 24.50
C VAL A 247 -15.14 -3.35 24.97
N THR A 248 -16.22 -3.90 25.56
CA THR A 248 -17.34 -3.13 26.08
C THR A 248 -16.90 -2.19 27.20
N ALA A 249 -16.06 -2.65 28.11
CA ALA A 249 -15.52 -1.83 29.21
C ALA A 249 -14.67 -0.68 28.67
N ALA A 250 -13.86 -0.91 27.65
CA ALA A 250 -13.00 0.10 27.04
C ALA A 250 -13.78 1.29 26.49
N LEU A 251 -14.99 1.09 25.95
CA LEU A 251 -15.83 2.15 25.37
C LEU A 251 -16.12 3.31 26.35
N THR A 252 -16.06 3.07 27.65
CA THR A 252 -16.33 4.07 28.69
C THR A 252 -15.06 4.69 29.28
N GLU A 253 -13.89 4.23 28.88
CA GLU A 253 -12.61 4.72 29.40
C GLU A 253 -12.26 6.10 28.82
N PRO A 254 -11.87 7.10 29.66
CA PRO A 254 -11.43 8.41 29.16
C PRO A 254 -10.23 8.33 28.21
N GLU A 255 -9.32 7.37 28.42
CA GLU A 255 -8.16 7.15 27.58
C GLU A 255 -8.59 6.62 26.20
N PHE A 256 -9.58 5.76 26.16
CA PHE A 256 -10.14 5.28 24.90
C PHE A 256 -10.77 6.43 24.11
N LYS A 257 -11.50 7.34 24.74
CA LYS A 257 -12.06 8.51 24.05
C LYS A 257 -10.95 9.33 23.36
N ARG A 258 -9.84 9.59 24.03
CA ARG A 258 -8.70 10.32 23.45
C ARG A 258 -8.01 9.52 22.34
N PHE A 259 -7.97 8.19 22.48
CA PHE A 259 -7.48 7.31 21.42
C PHE A 259 -8.34 7.40 20.15
N VAL A 260 -9.66 7.41 20.28
CA VAL A 260 -10.60 7.60 19.16
C VAL A 260 -10.38 8.97 18.52
N GLU A 261 -10.27 10.04 19.30
CA GLU A 261 -10.05 11.40 18.79
C GLU A 261 -8.71 11.50 18.03
N ALA A 262 -7.65 10.85 18.50
CA ALA A 262 -6.37 10.79 17.81
C ALA A 262 -6.49 10.03 16.46
N GLN A 263 -7.21 8.92 16.44
CA GLN A 263 -7.44 8.16 15.21
C GLN A 263 -8.27 8.97 14.20
N GLN A 264 -9.33 9.61 14.65
CA GLN A 264 -10.14 10.49 13.82
C GLN A 264 -9.37 11.70 13.28
N THR A 265 -8.38 12.20 14.04
CA THR A 265 -7.49 13.27 13.56
C THR A 265 -6.67 12.80 12.37
N TRP A 266 -6.17 11.57 12.39
CA TRP A 266 -5.48 10.96 11.27
C TRP A 266 -6.38 10.79 10.05
N ASP A 267 -7.55 10.18 10.27
CA ASP A 267 -8.55 9.98 9.20
C ASP A 267 -8.97 11.30 8.58
N ARG A 268 -9.20 12.34 9.41
CA ARG A 268 -9.56 13.70 8.95
C ARG A 268 -8.45 14.35 8.15
N ALA A 269 -7.20 14.20 8.57
CA ALA A 269 -6.05 14.73 7.85
C ALA A 269 -5.99 14.19 6.43
N MET A 270 -6.06 12.87 6.27
CA MET A 270 -6.01 12.22 4.97
C MET A 270 -7.24 12.56 4.11
N ALA A 271 -8.43 12.52 4.69
CA ALA A 271 -9.66 12.87 4.00
C ALA A 271 -9.65 14.33 3.51
N GLN A 272 -9.23 15.26 4.35
CA GLN A 272 -9.12 16.67 3.97
C GLN A 272 -8.08 16.89 2.87
N GLY A 273 -6.92 16.20 2.94
CA GLY A 273 -5.91 16.22 1.88
C GLY A 273 -6.45 15.73 0.53
N LEU A 274 -7.22 14.64 0.52
CA LEU A 274 -7.88 14.11 -0.68
C LEU A 274 -8.97 15.04 -1.21
N ALA A 275 -9.80 15.62 -0.32
CA ALA A 275 -10.82 16.60 -0.70
C ALA A 275 -10.22 17.89 -1.26
N ASP A 276 -9.11 18.37 -0.68
CA ASP A 276 -8.34 19.51 -1.19
C ASP A 276 -7.75 19.20 -2.57
N ALA A 277 -7.19 18.01 -2.74
CA ALA A 277 -6.70 17.54 -4.03
C ALA A 277 -7.83 17.50 -5.07
N LYS A 278 -9.04 17.02 -4.71
CA LYS A 278 -10.21 17.02 -5.59
C LYS A 278 -10.65 18.42 -5.99
N ARG A 279 -10.61 19.39 -5.07
CA ARG A 279 -10.87 20.79 -5.38
C ARG A 279 -9.80 21.40 -6.31
N LYS A 280 -8.53 21.06 -6.08
CA LYS A 280 -7.41 21.53 -6.91
C LYS A 280 -7.42 20.91 -8.31
N PHE A 281 -7.84 19.66 -8.42
CA PHE A 281 -7.86 18.87 -9.66
C PHE A 281 -9.28 18.33 -9.95
N PRO A 282 -10.28 19.19 -10.25
CA PRO A 282 -11.69 18.79 -10.33
C PRO A 282 -11.97 17.75 -11.43
N ASN A 283 -11.18 17.76 -12.50
CA ASN A 283 -11.29 16.84 -13.64
C ASN A 283 -10.33 15.65 -13.57
N SER A 284 -9.90 15.30 -12.37
CA SER A 284 -8.98 14.17 -12.13
C SER A 284 -9.62 13.13 -11.20
N THR A 285 -9.29 11.87 -11.44
CA THR A 285 -9.46 10.82 -10.46
C THR A 285 -8.42 11.00 -9.37
N ILE A 286 -8.84 11.10 -8.13
CA ILE A 286 -7.93 11.25 -6.97
C ILE A 286 -7.77 9.86 -6.34
N VAL A 287 -6.55 9.37 -6.29
CA VAL A 287 -6.24 8.07 -5.71
C VAL A 287 -5.57 8.27 -4.35
N GLY A 288 -6.09 7.69 -3.28
CA GLY A 288 -5.47 7.66 -1.96
C GLY A 288 -4.79 6.32 -1.71
N ILE A 289 -3.51 6.32 -1.34
CA ILE A 289 -2.74 5.16 -0.91
C ILE A 289 -2.67 5.19 0.61
N LEU A 290 -3.37 4.26 1.25
CA LEU A 290 -3.66 4.29 2.70
C LEU A 290 -3.57 2.89 3.29
N GLY A 291 -3.21 2.78 4.55
CA GLY A 291 -3.38 1.53 5.30
C GLY A 291 -4.83 1.09 5.33
N SER A 292 -5.09 -0.21 5.14
CA SER A 292 -6.44 -0.78 5.07
C SER A 292 -7.30 -0.41 6.27
N GLY A 293 -6.74 -0.35 7.48
CA GLY A 293 -7.48 0.04 8.68
C GLY A 293 -8.10 1.44 8.66
N HIS A 294 -7.66 2.32 7.74
CA HIS A 294 -8.27 3.63 7.50
C HIS A 294 -9.39 3.60 6.46
N VAL A 295 -9.57 2.47 5.76
CA VAL A 295 -10.48 2.31 4.60
C VAL A 295 -11.61 1.33 4.88
N GLU A 296 -11.31 0.26 5.61
CA GLU A 296 -12.21 -0.85 5.91
C GLU A 296 -13.55 -0.40 6.49
N GLU A 297 -14.62 -1.11 6.13
CA GLU A 297 -16.00 -0.89 6.57
C GLU A 297 -16.50 0.56 6.31
N GLY A 298 -15.71 1.38 5.65
CA GLY A 298 -16.04 2.77 5.39
C GLY A 298 -16.01 3.68 6.62
N TYR A 299 -15.38 3.26 7.71
CA TYR A 299 -15.41 3.95 9.00
C TYR A 299 -14.45 5.12 9.14
N GLY A 300 -13.22 4.97 8.68
CA GLY A 300 -12.15 5.97 8.84
C GLY A 300 -12.23 7.09 7.81
N VAL A 301 -11.26 7.11 6.88
CA VAL A 301 -11.16 8.13 5.83
C VAL A 301 -12.42 8.23 4.96
N PRO A 302 -13.11 7.13 4.57
CA PRO A 302 -14.34 7.24 3.81
C PRO A 302 -15.46 8.00 4.53
N HIS A 303 -15.61 7.81 5.84
CA HIS A 303 -16.57 8.54 6.66
C HIS A 303 -16.27 10.04 6.67
N GLN A 304 -14.99 10.40 6.88
CA GLN A 304 -14.54 11.79 6.87
C GLN A 304 -14.69 12.45 5.49
N LEU A 305 -14.46 11.71 4.38
CA LEU A 305 -14.66 12.20 3.02
C LEU A 305 -16.14 12.50 2.74
N LYS A 306 -17.05 11.64 3.19
CA LYS A 306 -18.50 11.88 3.07
C LYS A 306 -18.93 13.15 3.81
N ASP A 307 -18.41 13.37 5.03
CA ASP A 307 -18.63 14.60 5.80
C ASP A 307 -18.10 15.84 5.06
N LEU A 308 -16.98 15.71 4.36
CA LEU A 308 -16.39 16.77 3.51
C LEU A 308 -17.11 16.95 2.17
N GLY A 309 -18.22 16.23 1.91
CA GLY A 309 -19.06 16.37 0.72
C GLY A 309 -18.56 15.62 -0.51
N ILE A 310 -17.65 14.67 -0.37
CA ILE A 310 -17.20 13.80 -1.47
C ILE A 310 -18.25 12.71 -1.71
N ALA A 311 -18.99 12.83 -2.84
CA ALA A 311 -20.05 11.88 -3.21
C ALA A 311 -19.54 10.69 -4.02
N GLU A 312 -18.65 10.95 -5.00
CA GLU A 312 -18.08 9.89 -5.86
C GLU A 312 -16.83 9.31 -5.21
N LEU A 313 -17.05 8.37 -4.32
CA LEU A 313 -16.02 7.68 -3.53
C LEU A 313 -16.09 6.18 -3.78
N ARG A 314 -14.95 5.52 -3.95
CA ARG A 314 -14.82 4.06 -4.00
C ARG A 314 -13.65 3.59 -3.15
N THR A 315 -13.86 2.46 -2.50
CA THR A 315 -12.89 1.82 -1.61
C THR A 315 -12.51 0.44 -2.15
N PHE A 316 -11.24 0.19 -2.28
CA PHE A 316 -10.71 -1.07 -2.79
C PHE A 316 -9.60 -1.59 -1.88
N ILE A 317 -9.63 -2.88 -1.60
CA ILE A 317 -8.65 -3.55 -0.75
C ILE A 317 -8.22 -4.86 -1.43
N PRO A 318 -6.92 -5.16 -1.49
CA PRO A 318 -6.45 -6.45 -1.97
C PRO A 318 -6.54 -7.48 -0.84
N GLU A 319 -6.97 -8.71 -1.18
CA GLU A 319 -7.17 -9.78 -0.22
C GLU A 319 -6.75 -11.13 -0.79
N SER A 320 -6.45 -12.08 0.08
CA SER A 320 -6.41 -13.49 -0.35
C SER A 320 -7.78 -13.93 -0.86
N VAL A 321 -7.81 -14.98 -1.68
CA VAL A 321 -9.08 -15.52 -2.19
C VAL A 321 -10.02 -15.91 -1.06
N GLU A 322 -9.48 -16.52 0.00
CA GLU A 322 -10.25 -16.97 1.16
C GLU A 322 -10.85 -15.79 1.92
N ALA A 323 -10.07 -14.74 2.18
CA ALA A 323 -10.53 -13.53 2.86
C ALA A 323 -11.54 -12.76 2.00
N ALA A 324 -11.29 -12.62 0.70
CA ALA A 324 -12.22 -12.00 -0.24
C ALA A 324 -13.59 -12.68 -0.22
N CYS A 325 -13.63 -14.02 -0.17
CA CYS A 325 -14.87 -14.77 -0.07
C CYS A 325 -15.59 -14.55 1.28
N ALA A 326 -14.86 -14.41 2.37
CA ALA A 326 -15.41 -14.16 3.69
C ALA A 326 -16.07 -12.77 3.80
N HIS A 327 -15.59 -11.80 3.02
CA HIS A 327 -16.14 -10.44 3.02
C HIS A 327 -17.39 -10.25 2.16
N VAL A 328 -17.76 -11.23 1.33
CA VAL A 328 -18.96 -11.12 0.46
C VAL A 328 -20.22 -10.91 1.29
N GLY A 329 -20.99 -9.88 0.95
CA GLY A 329 -22.23 -9.51 1.64
C GLY A 329 -22.03 -8.58 2.85
N THR A 330 -20.79 -8.12 3.09
CA THR A 330 -20.48 -7.16 4.16
C THR A 330 -20.31 -5.73 3.61
N SER A 331 -19.91 -4.81 4.48
CA SER A 331 -19.54 -3.42 4.15
C SER A 331 -18.03 -3.18 4.07
N TYR A 332 -17.22 -4.25 4.04
CA TYR A 332 -15.76 -4.21 4.12
C TYR A 332 -15.12 -3.22 3.14
N ALA A 333 -15.51 -3.28 1.86
CA ALA A 333 -15.10 -2.34 0.81
C ALA A 333 -16.12 -2.35 -0.34
N ASP A 334 -16.01 -1.45 -1.32
CA ASP A 334 -16.83 -1.52 -2.54
C ASP A 334 -16.42 -2.72 -3.40
N ALA A 335 -15.10 -2.98 -3.49
CA ALA A 335 -14.60 -4.19 -4.13
C ALA A 335 -13.28 -4.65 -3.48
N VAL A 336 -13.03 -5.94 -3.59
CA VAL A 336 -11.75 -6.56 -3.25
C VAL A 336 -11.06 -7.05 -4.52
N PHE A 337 -9.72 -7.01 -4.52
CA PHE A 337 -8.91 -7.61 -5.55
C PHE A 337 -8.26 -8.88 -5.00
N THR A 338 -8.49 -10.01 -5.64
CA THR A 338 -7.98 -11.30 -5.17
C THR A 338 -6.52 -11.49 -5.54
N LEU A 339 -5.67 -11.49 -4.54
CA LEU A 339 -4.26 -11.85 -4.66
C LEU A 339 -4.08 -13.37 -4.61
N PRO A 340 -3.06 -13.93 -5.30
CA PRO A 340 -2.64 -15.29 -5.01
C PRO A 340 -2.30 -15.37 -3.52
N HIS A 341 -2.51 -16.55 -2.92
CA HIS A 341 -2.10 -16.76 -1.54
C HIS A 341 -0.64 -16.35 -1.40
N THR A 342 -0.38 -15.24 -0.79
CA THR A 342 0.98 -14.81 -0.55
C THR A 342 1.55 -15.78 0.46
N ASN A 343 2.38 -16.70 0.00
CA ASN A 343 3.46 -17.15 0.86
C ASN A 343 4.14 -15.84 1.25
N GLU A 344 3.90 -15.38 2.48
CA GLU A 344 4.57 -14.21 3.03
C GLU A 344 6.02 -14.30 2.59
N THR A 345 6.41 -13.48 1.63
CA THR A 345 7.82 -13.38 1.30
C THR A 345 8.39 -12.77 2.56
N PRO A 346 9.13 -13.54 3.36
CA PRO A 346 9.72 -12.97 4.56
C PRO A 346 10.43 -11.70 4.09
N PRO A 347 10.30 -10.59 4.83
CA PRO A 347 10.94 -9.34 4.44
C PRO A 347 12.38 -9.69 4.07
N PRO A 348 12.89 -9.19 2.93
CA PRO A 348 14.19 -9.59 2.43
C PRO A 348 15.14 -9.52 3.60
N ASP A 349 15.83 -10.63 3.85
CA ASP A 349 16.73 -10.79 5.00
C ASP A 349 17.74 -9.63 4.92
N ARG A 350 17.38 -8.52 5.60
CA ARG A 350 18.20 -7.33 5.57
C ARG A 350 19.52 -7.66 6.22
N PRO A 351 20.62 -7.47 5.54
CA PRO A 351 21.91 -7.73 6.14
C PRO A 351 22.03 -6.94 7.43
N ARG A 352 22.37 -7.65 8.51
CA ARG A 352 22.54 -7.06 9.84
C ARG A 352 23.97 -7.26 10.27
N LEU A 353 24.55 -6.20 10.80
CA LEU A 353 25.86 -6.29 11.41
C LEU A 353 25.80 -7.09 12.74
N GLY A 354 24.65 -6.99 13.44
CA GLY A 354 24.43 -7.64 14.73
C GLY A 354 25.01 -6.84 15.89
N VAL A 355 24.75 -5.55 15.91
CA VAL A 355 25.13 -4.64 17.00
C VAL A 355 23.91 -3.87 17.53
N LEU A 356 23.90 -3.53 18.80
CA LEU A 356 23.07 -2.49 19.36
C LEU A 356 23.91 -1.21 19.42
N LEU A 357 23.33 -0.14 18.89
CA LEU A 357 24.00 1.15 18.76
C LEU A 357 23.42 2.16 19.76
N GLU A 358 24.26 3.05 20.21
CA GLU A 358 23.91 4.30 20.89
C GLU A 358 24.63 5.46 20.22
N GLN A 359 24.18 6.68 20.49
CA GLN A 359 24.86 7.86 19.97
C GLN A 359 26.15 8.08 20.75
N GLY A 360 27.28 8.12 20.04
CA GLY A 360 28.60 8.46 20.58
C GLY A 360 29.04 9.86 20.16
N ASP A 361 30.28 10.21 20.47
CA ASP A 361 30.89 11.50 20.11
C ASP A 361 31.16 11.59 18.61
N GLY A 362 30.18 12.11 17.85
CA GLY A 362 30.25 12.35 16.40
C GLY A 362 30.19 11.09 15.52
N ALA A 363 29.93 9.91 16.11
CA ALA A 363 29.76 8.64 15.40
C ALA A 363 28.94 7.66 16.24
N PRO A 364 28.27 6.66 15.63
CA PRO A 364 27.56 5.62 16.36
C PRO A 364 28.52 4.78 17.20
N ARG A 365 28.20 4.59 18.48
CA ARG A 365 28.91 3.74 19.42
C ARG A 365 28.24 2.37 19.50
N ILE A 366 29.02 1.31 19.47
CA ILE A 366 28.53 -0.04 19.73
C ILE A 366 28.31 -0.21 21.23
N ASN A 367 27.05 -0.34 21.64
CA ASN A 367 26.69 -0.64 23.04
C ASN A 367 26.87 -2.14 23.31
N ARG A 368 26.42 -3.00 22.38
CA ARG A 368 26.52 -4.45 22.53
C ARG A 368 26.69 -5.12 21.17
N VAL A 369 27.48 -6.19 21.14
CA VAL A 369 27.59 -7.12 19.99
C VAL A 369 26.70 -8.32 20.27
N VAL A 370 25.95 -8.76 19.28
CA VAL A 370 25.09 -9.95 19.34
C VAL A 370 25.94 -11.19 19.05
N SER A 371 25.76 -12.25 19.81
CA SER A 371 26.47 -13.52 19.59
C SER A 371 26.15 -14.12 18.23
N ASP A 372 27.10 -14.81 17.61
CA ASP A 372 27.02 -15.45 16.30
C ASP A 372 26.70 -14.47 15.14
N SER A 373 26.98 -13.18 15.34
CA SER A 373 26.73 -12.12 14.35
C SER A 373 27.95 -11.82 13.48
N VAL A 374 27.70 -11.11 12.39
CA VAL A 374 28.76 -10.55 11.52
C VAL A 374 29.71 -9.67 12.34
N ALA A 375 29.20 -8.88 13.27
CA ALA A 375 30.00 -8.01 14.14
C ALA A 375 30.95 -8.81 15.06
N GLU A 376 30.48 -9.90 15.67
CA GLU A 376 31.30 -10.73 16.50
C GLU A 376 32.43 -11.42 15.70
N ILE A 377 32.09 -12.01 14.55
CA ILE A 377 33.06 -12.63 13.63
C ILE A 377 34.07 -11.60 13.12
N THR A 378 33.66 -10.34 12.95
CA THR A 378 34.52 -9.23 12.53
C THR A 378 35.46 -8.76 13.65
N GLY A 379 35.19 -9.13 14.92
CA GLY A 379 35.94 -8.69 16.08
C GLY A 379 35.58 -7.28 16.57
N LEU A 380 34.37 -6.82 16.25
CA LEU A 380 33.80 -5.59 16.82
C LEU A 380 33.50 -5.82 18.32
N LYS A 381 33.61 -4.75 19.11
CA LYS A 381 33.41 -4.80 20.55
C LYS A 381 32.50 -3.67 21.04
N ALA A 382 31.89 -3.88 22.18
CA ALA A 382 31.22 -2.80 22.91
C ALA A 382 32.23 -1.67 23.18
N GLY A 383 31.81 -0.42 23.00
CA GLY A 383 32.65 0.77 23.13
C GLY A 383 33.27 1.26 21.81
N ASP A 384 33.33 0.45 20.75
CA ASP A 384 33.81 0.90 19.43
C ASP A 384 32.93 2.02 18.88
N LEU A 385 33.57 3.09 18.38
CA LEU A 385 32.91 4.12 17.56
C LEU A 385 33.10 3.77 16.09
N VAL A 386 32.04 3.56 15.34
CA VAL A 386 32.12 3.32 13.91
C VAL A 386 32.18 4.66 13.21
N VAL A 387 33.36 5.07 12.73
CA VAL A 387 33.59 6.40 12.14
C VAL A 387 33.39 6.44 10.63
N ARG A 388 33.60 5.30 9.94
CA ARG A 388 33.32 5.13 8.51
C ARG A 388 32.79 3.73 8.20
N ALA A 389 31.92 3.66 7.20
CA ALA A 389 31.47 2.41 6.60
C ALA A 389 31.45 2.56 5.06
N ALA A 390 32.02 1.60 4.33
CA ALA A 390 32.21 1.68 2.88
C ALA A 390 32.90 2.99 2.42
N GLY A 391 33.81 3.54 3.21
CA GLY A 391 34.46 4.83 2.94
C GLY A 391 33.64 6.08 3.25
N LEU A 392 32.35 5.93 3.56
CA LEU A 392 31.45 7.03 3.95
C LEU A 392 31.53 7.32 5.45
N GLN A 393 31.53 8.58 5.83
CA GLN A 393 31.53 8.97 7.24
C GLN A 393 30.17 8.64 7.87
N THR A 394 30.19 7.97 9.03
CA THR A 394 29.02 7.66 9.84
C THR A 394 28.95 8.61 11.02
N ARG A 395 27.95 9.50 11.05
CA ARG A 395 27.78 10.53 12.09
C ARG A 395 26.83 10.10 13.18
N ASN A 396 25.93 9.20 12.83
CA ASN A 396 24.89 8.66 13.70
C ASN A 396 24.58 7.20 13.33
N SER A 397 23.73 6.56 14.13
CA SER A 397 23.32 5.17 13.91
C SER A 397 22.63 4.95 12.57
N ASP A 398 21.91 5.95 12.07
CA ASP A 398 21.16 5.86 10.82
C ASP A 398 22.10 5.75 9.61
N ASP A 399 23.19 6.53 9.58
CA ASP A 399 24.20 6.44 8.52
C ASP A 399 24.77 5.01 8.44
N LEU A 400 25.07 4.40 9.59
CA LEU A 400 25.62 3.04 9.60
C LEU A 400 24.57 1.99 9.19
N VAL A 401 23.35 2.10 9.68
CA VAL A 401 22.25 1.17 9.31
C VAL A 401 21.94 1.27 7.83
N GLU A 402 21.99 2.46 7.23
CA GLU A 402 21.81 2.65 5.79
C GLU A 402 22.88 1.93 4.97
N VAL A 403 24.15 2.12 5.32
CA VAL A 403 25.27 1.47 4.61
C VAL A 403 25.21 -0.04 4.76
N VAL A 404 24.89 -0.54 5.96
CA VAL A 404 24.75 -1.98 6.23
C VAL A 404 23.57 -2.55 5.46
N GLY A 405 22.43 -1.85 5.44
CA GLY A 405 21.21 -2.29 4.75
C GLY A 405 21.36 -2.45 3.23
N ARG A 406 22.34 -1.76 2.63
CA ARG A 406 22.66 -1.87 1.20
C ARG A 406 23.59 -3.04 0.84
N GLN A 407 24.09 -3.78 1.84
CA GLN A 407 24.97 -4.90 1.58
C GLN A 407 24.23 -6.09 0.98
N ALA A 408 24.74 -6.68 -0.08
CA ALA A 408 24.22 -7.93 -0.59
C ALA A 408 24.81 -9.13 0.17
N PRO A 409 24.11 -10.27 0.26
CA PRO A 409 24.71 -11.52 0.76
C PRO A 409 25.98 -11.89 0.01
N GLY A 410 27.02 -12.29 0.73
CA GLY A 410 28.33 -12.62 0.17
C GLY A 410 29.25 -11.43 -0.05
N THR A 411 28.85 -10.20 0.33
CA THR A 411 29.71 -9.00 0.20
C THR A 411 30.52 -8.70 1.44
N TRP A 412 31.50 -7.85 1.26
CA TRP A 412 32.41 -7.39 2.30
C TRP A 412 32.25 -5.89 2.49
N LEU A 413 32.07 -5.47 3.75
CA LEU A 413 31.94 -4.07 4.12
C LEU A 413 33.17 -3.61 4.92
N PRO A 414 34.02 -2.75 4.35
CA PRO A 414 35.08 -2.13 5.11
C PRO A 414 34.51 -1.12 6.11
N LEU A 415 34.96 -1.21 7.36
CA LEU A 415 34.60 -0.31 8.46
C LEU A 415 35.88 0.29 9.04
N SER A 416 35.88 1.60 9.32
CA SER A 416 36.87 2.22 10.18
C SER A 416 36.24 2.46 11.55
N ILE A 417 36.83 1.91 12.59
CA ILE A 417 36.36 2.05 13.98
C ILE A 417 37.41 2.80 14.81
N LYS A 418 36.94 3.48 15.86
CA LYS A 418 37.84 4.06 16.86
C LYS A 418 37.70 3.27 18.16
N ARG A 419 38.76 2.64 18.58
CA ARG A 419 38.87 1.85 19.83
C ARG A 419 40.05 2.35 20.67
N ASP A 420 39.85 2.67 21.91
CA ASP A 420 40.89 3.19 22.82
C ASP A 420 41.69 4.35 22.23
N GLY A 421 41.02 5.23 21.49
CA GLY A 421 41.61 6.38 20.85
C GLY A 421 42.32 6.09 19.51
N GLN A 422 42.50 4.83 19.12
CA GLN A 422 43.13 4.43 17.85
C GLN A 422 42.10 4.13 16.78
N GLU A 423 42.36 4.55 15.56
CA GLU A 423 41.54 4.20 14.38
C GLU A 423 42.02 2.84 13.83
N ILE A 424 41.07 1.91 13.63
CA ILE A 424 41.34 0.55 13.18
C ILE A 424 40.41 0.24 12.03
N ASP A 425 40.93 -0.27 10.92
CA ASP A 425 40.13 -0.77 9.81
C ASP A 425 39.84 -2.26 9.98
N VAL A 426 38.55 -2.62 9.84
CA VAL A 426 38.08 -4.01 9.89
C VAL A 426 37.17 -4.29 8.70
N ILE A 427 37.00 -5.55 8.33
CA ILE A 427 36.15 -5.96 7.22
C ILE A 427 35.04 -6.86 7.74
N ALA A 428 33.81 -6.36 7.70
CA ALA A 428 32.63 -7.15 8.00
C ALA A 428 32.24 -7.99 6.78
N LYS A 429 32.20 -9.30 6.92
CA LYS A 429 31.89 -10.25 5.84
C LYS A 429 30.48 -10.77 6.02
N PHE A 430 29.56 -10.37 5.12
CA PHE A 430 28.19 -10.85 5.13
C PHE A 430 28.13 -12.25 4.51
N PRO A 431 27.46 -13.23 5.15
CA PRO A 431 27.39 -14.59 4.64
C PRO A 431 26.66 -14.63 3.28
N ALA A 432 27.11 -15.50 2.39
CA ALA A 432 26.40 -15.79 1.16
C ALA A 432 25.09 -16.53 1.47
N ARG A 433 24.06 -16.31 0.64
CA ARG A 433 22.85 -17.13 0.74
C ARG A 433 23.21 -18.61 0.45
N PRO A 434 22.66 -19.56 1.23
CA PRO A 434 22.77 -20.97 0.85
C PRO A 434 22.23 -21.15 -0.58
N ARG A 435 22.93 -21.90 -1.43
CA ARG A 435 22.36 -22.29 -2.72
C ARG A 435 21.11 -23.11 -2.42
N GLN A 436 19.97 -22.63 -2.89
CA GLN A 436 18.80 -23.50 -3.02
C GLN A 436 19.11 -24.44 -4.16
N ASP A 437 19.36 -25.70 -3.84
CA ASP A 437 19.44 -26.75 -4.84
C ASP A 437 18.08 -26.82 -5.55
N ARG A 438 18.11 -26.57 -6.87
CA ARG A 438 16.94 -26.63 -7.74
C ARG A 438 16.58 -28.07 -8.04
#